data_416cd5d8a567dfe9d160bfe52111d07e
#
_entry.id   416cd5d8a567dfe9d160bfe52111d07e
#
_cell.length_a   1.000
_cell.length_b   1.000
_cell.length_c   1.000
_cell.angle_alpha   90.00
_cell.angle_beta   90.00
_cell.angle_gamma   90.00
#
_symmetry.space_group_name_H-M   'P 1'
#
loop_
_entity.id
_entity.type
_entity.pdbx_description
1 polymer ?
#
loop_
_entity_poly.entity_id
_entity_poly.type
_entity_poly.pdbx_seq_one_letter_code
_entity_poly.pdbx_strand_id
1 'polypeptide(L)'
;MDAEREGRRTSMFKSRWHWRLAFAIVAVLFVMGFAAVRTNTLGAGDRLDRMMARIEGFIDPAPRRPTLPTIVVTPEPTASQTPLPTPEPVGAVPTSHATPTATPTPPLRRVPVDMTIVRDHQAVFSSQLTEKLCAVAGTQMVLTILGLGNPSAEFQNELESRIGEWEAWDDSHNGGWGPAAIAQALADYGAKGYEVRAYQVRGQALRDAAAALTRTGKPVVLLPWWGAHTWVMTGYRADADPTVFRDAHIGGFYILDPWYPRISSIWGPSDPPGNFEDAAEMKRNFIRWSRPEGAYPDRDGMFVVVLPTR
;
A
#
# COMPACT_ATOMS: atom_id res chain seq x y z
N MET A 1 -9.98 -54.71 57.45
CA MET A 1 -9.85 -53.18 57.48
C MET A 1 -8.61 -52.70 56.72
N ASP A 2 -7.65 -53.50 56.36
CA ASP A 2 -6.38 -53.08 55.72
C ASP A 2 -6.46 -52.98 54.17
N ALA A 3 -7.30 -53.77 53.51
CA ALA A 3 -7.43 -53.79 52.04
C ALA A 3 -8.05 -52.53 51.48
N GLU A 4 -8.94 -51.84 52.21
CA GLU A 4 -9.58 -50.59 51.77
C GLU A 4 -8.64 -49.36 51.87
N ARG A 5 -7.65 -49.41 52.74
CA ARG A 5 -6.64 -48.30 52.86
C ARG A 5 -5.61 -48.36 51.75
N GLU A 6 -5.27 -49.55 51.22
CA GLU A 6 -4.29 -49.74 50.16
C GLU A 6 -4.85 -49.28 48.80
N GLY A 7 -6.12 -49.52 48.51
CA GLY A 7 -6.80 -49.09 47.29
C GLY A 7 -6.95 -47.57 47.18
N ARG A 8 -7.13 -46.85 48.29
CA ARG A 8 -7.19 -45.34 48.28
C ARG A 8 -5.84 -44.69 48.07
N ARG A 9 -4.73 -45.27 48.55
CA ARG A 9 -3.39 -44.73 48.35
C ARG A 9 -2.93 -44.83 46.87
N THR A 10 -3.22 -45.93 46.20
CA THR A 10 -2.85 -46.12 44.79
C THR A 10 -3.67 -45.24 43.83
N SER A 11 -4.92 -44.96 44.12
CA SER A 11 -5.78 -44.03 43.34
C SER A 11 -5.31 -42.56 43.43
N MET A 12 -4.91 -42.11 44.63
CA MET A 12 -4.40 -40.71 44.78
C MET A 12 -3.03 -40.51 44.12
N PHE A 13 -2.19 -41.53 44.06
CA PHE A 13 -0.87 -41.44 43.44
C PHE A 13 -0.96 -41.38 41.89
N LYS A 14 -1.89 -42.15 41.28
CA LYS A 14 -2.19 -42.10 39.85
C LYS A 14 -2.74 -40.75 39.43
N SER A 15 -3.64 -40.14 40.22
CA SER A 15 -4.21 -38.82 39.94
C SER A 15 -3.13 -37.73 39.89
N ARG A 16 -2.23 -37.71 40.88
CA ARG A 16 -1.15 -36.70 40.92
C ARG A 16 -0.15 -36.82 39.79
N TRP A 17 0.08 -37.99 39.23
CA TRP A 17 0.99 -38.21 38.10
C TRP A 17 0.39 -37.69 36.81
N HIS A 18 -0.90 -37.90 36.57
CA HIS A 18 -1.60 -37.35 35.39
C HIS A 18 -1.60 -35.80 35.40
N TRP A 19 -1.81 -35.18 36.55
CA TRP A 19 -1.72 -33.73 36.68
C TRP A 19 -0.31 -33.17 36.40
N ARG A 20 0.71 -33.87 36.89
CA ARG A 20 2.11 -33.49 36.63
C ARG A 20 2.46 -33.65 35.15
N LEU A 21 2.01 -34.70 34.50
CA LEU A 21 2.20 -34.92 33.07
C LEU A 21 1.45 -33.86 32.25
N ALA A 22 0.22 -33.55 32.60
CA ALA A 22 -0.56 -32.49 31.97
C ALA A 22 0.13 -31.11 32.09
N PHE A 23 0.61 -30.78 33.28
CA PHE A 23 1.38 -29.56 33.50
C PHE A 23 2.69 -29.51 32.69
N ALA A 24 3.42 -30.63 32.61
CA ALA A 24 4.63 -30.69 31.81
C ALA A 24 4.33 -30.49 30.30
N ILE A 25 3.27 -31.13 29.79
CA ILE A 25 2.84 -30.95 28.39
C ILE A 25 2.45 -29.49 28.12
N VAL A 26 1.67 -28.87 29.00
CA VAL A 26 1.27 -27.46 28.86
C VAL A 26 2.50 -26.54 28.89
N ALA A 27 3.45 -26.78 29.80
CA ALA A 27 4.69 -26.00 29.86
C ALA A 27 5.54 -26.17 28.61
N VAL A 28 5.66 -27.35 28.04
CA VAL A 28 6.37 -27.59 26.77
C VAL A 28 5.67 -26.90 25.62
N LEU A 29 4.34 -27.00 25.53
CA LEU A 29 3.56 -26.29 24.47
C LEU A 29 3.69 -24.78 24.60
N PHE A 30 3.72 -24.24 25.83
CA PHE A 30 3.92 -22.83 26.07
C PHE A 30 5.32 -22.37 25.64
N VAL A 31 6.37 -23.13 26.00
CA VAL A 31 7.75 -22.83 25.57
C VAL A 31 7.89 -22.91 24.05
N MET A 32 7.31 -23.94 23.42
CA MET A 32 7.32 -24.09 21.97
C MET A 32 6.55 -22.95 21.29
N GLY A 33 5.39 -22.59 21.82
CA GLY A 33 4.60 -21.45 21.33
C GLY A 33 5.36 -20.13 21.45
N PHE A 34 5.99 -19.89 22.62
CA PHE A 34 6.82 -18.72 22.83
C PHE A 34 8.04 -18.67 21.89
N ALA A 35 8.72 -19.79 21.70
CA ALA A 35 9.81 -19.88 20.75
C ALA A 35 9.35 -19.64 19.32
N ALA A 36 8.20 -20.19 18.90
CA ALA A 36 7.63 -19.98 17.58
C ALA A 36 7.28 -18.51 17.32
N VAL A 37 6.77 -17.80 18.33
CA VAL A 37 6.51 -16.36 18.24
C VAL A 37 7.82 -15.56 18.12
N ARG A 38 8.80 -15.87 18.99
CA ARG A 38 10.11 -15.18 19.00
C ARG A 38 10.90 -15.37 17.71
N THR A 39 10.83 -16.55 17.11
CA THR A 39 11.53 -16.86 15.85
C THR A 39 10.66 -16.61 14.62
N ASN A 40 9.45 -16.09 14.81
CA ASN A 40 8.45 -15.90 13.76
C ASN A 40 8.19 -17.15 12.91
N THR A 41 8.36 -18.34 13.49
CA THR A 41 8.15 -19.60 12.79
C THR A 41 6.72 -19.71 12.28
N LEU A 42 6.55 -19.95 10.97
CA LEU A 42 5.25 -19.98 10.27
C LEU A 42 4.42 -18.68 10.41
N GLY A 43 5.07 -17.54 10.63
CA GLY A 43 4.40 -16.27 10.83
C GLY A 43 3.64 -16.15 12.15
N ALA A 44 4.02 -16.94 13.18
CA ALA A 44 3.36 -16.92 14.47
C ALA A 44 3.53 -15.57 15.20
N GLY A 45 4.69 -14.93 15.07
CA GLY A 45 4.96 -13.59 15.57
C GLY A 45 4.03 -12.56 14.93
N ASP A 46 4.02 -12.51 13.60
CA ASP A 46 3.17 -11.56 12.84
C ASP A 46 1.67 -11.74 13.12
N ARG A 47 1.23 -12.99 13.37
CA ARG A 47 -0.18 -13.26 13.72
C ARG A 47 -0.52 -12.78 15.12
N LEU A 48 0.42 -12.96 16.08
CA LEU A 48 0.24 -12.45 17.43
C LEU A 48 0.25 -10.93 17.46
N ASP A 49 1.19 -10.29 16.75
CA ASP A 49 1.27 -8.83 16.65
C ASP A 49 0.00 -8.23 16.05
N ARG A 50 -0.54 -8.84 14.99
CA ARG A 50 -1.85 -8.43 14.43
C ARG A 50 -3.00 -8.61 15.40
N MET A 51 -2.99 -9.68 16.18
CA MET A 51 -4.02 -9.91 17.21
C MET A 51 -3.89 -8.89 18.34
N MET A 52 -2.66 -8.61 18.78
CA MET A 52 -2.39 -7.62 19.83
C MET A 52 -2.74 -6.20 19.37
N ALA A 53 -2.39 -5.82 18.14
CA ALA A 53 -2.78 -4.54 17.56
C ALA A 53 -4.31 -4.36 17.50
N ARG A 54 -5.05 -5.44 17.19
CA ARG A 54 -6.53 -5.41 17.23
C ARG A 54 -7.06 -5.23 18.64
N ILE A 55 -6.46 -5.89 19.63
CA ILE A 55 -6.86 -5.77 21.04
C ILE A 55 -6.50 -4.39 21.57
N GLU A 56 -5.31 -3.89 21.25
CA GLU A 56 -4.86 -2.55 21.64
C GLU A 56 -5.78 -1.46 21.07
N GLY A 57 -6.09 -1.53 19.77
CA GLY A 57 -7.00 -0.59 19.15
C GLY A 57 -8.44 -0.67 19.68
N PHE A 58 -8.86 -1.81 20.23
CA PHE A 58 -10.15 -1.97 20.89
C PHE A 58 -10.15 -1.39 22.32
N ILE A 59 -9.02 -1.52 23.06
CA ILE A 59 -8.89 -1.07 24.45
C ILE A 59 -8.57 0.43 24.52
N ASP A 60 -7.72 0.92 23.62
CA ASP A 60 -7.29 2.32 23.53
C ASP A 60 -7.45 2.80 22.07
N PRO A 61 -8.68 3.13 21.65
CA PRO A 61 -8.89 3.65 20.30
C PRO A 61 -8.16 4.98 20.15
N ALA A 62 -7.33 5.06 19.11
CA ALA A 62 -6.56 6.26 18.80
C ALA A 62 -7.43 7.51 18.83
N PRO A 63 -7.02 8.60 19.50
CA PRO A 63 -7.80 9.82 19.55
C PRO A 63 -8.07 10.31 18.12
N ARG A 64 -9.32 10.67 17.83
CA ARG A 64 -9.71 11.25 16.53
C ARG A 64 -8.92 12.53 16.31
N ARG A 65 -7.83 12.46 15.56
CA ARG A 65 -7.05 13.62 15.16
C ARG A 65 -7.61 14.15 13.84
N PRO A 66 -7.63 15.48 13.63
CA PRO A 66 -7.93 16.02 12.31
C PRO A 66 -6.95 15.43 11.29
N THR A 67 -7.46 14.82 10.25
CA THR A 67 -6.65 14.20 9.19
C THR A 67 -6.63 15.08 7.97
N LEU A 68 -5.55 14.99 7.18
CA LEU A 68 -5.56 15.58 5.86
C LEU A 68 -6.73 15.01 5.06
N PRO A 69 -7.49 15.86 4.34
CA PRO A 69 -8.59 15.38 3.53
C PRO A 69 -8.09 14.37 2.49
N THR A 70 -8.71 13.21 2.48
CA THR A 70 -8.49 12.23 1.42
C THR A 70 -9.38 12.58 0.24
N ILE A 71 -8.78 12.72 -0.94
CA ILE A 71 -9.54 12.95 -2.17
C ILE A 71 -10.06 11.60 -2.65
N VAL A 72 -11.35 11.36 -2.46
CA VAL A 72 -12.03 10.19 -3.02
C VAL A 72 -12.32 10.44 -4.49
N VAL A 73 -11.65 9.71 -5.36
CA VAL A 73 -11.88 9.80 -6.80
C VAL A 73 -13.03 8.87 -7.17
N THR A 74 -14.21 9.47 -7.41
CA THR A 74 -15.37 8.75 -7.93
C THR A 74 -15.13 8.37 -9.39
N PRO A 75 -15.48 7.16 -9.84
CA PRO A 75 -15.38 6.83 -11.25
C PRO A 75 -16.27 7.78 -12.05
N GLU A 76 -15.67 8.42 -13.06
CA GLU A 76 -16.39 9.26 -14.00
C GLU A 76 -17.46 8.39 -14.71
N PRO A 77 -18.73 8.79 -14.75
CA PRO A 77 -19.74 8.05 -15.46
C PRO A 77 -19.29 7.91 -16.92
N THR A 78 -19.21 6.68 -17.40
CA THR A 78 -18.96 6.41 -18.82
C THR A 78 -20.00 7.20 -19.61
N ALA A 79 -19.55 8.18 -20.38
CA ALA A 79 -20.46 8.96 -21.22
C ALA A 79 -21.23 8.00 -22.10
N SER A 80 -22.54 7.85 -21.80
CA SER A 80 -23.45 7.12 -22.65
C SER A 80 -23.43 7.83 -24.01
N GLN A 81 -23.00 7.14 -25.04
CA GLN A 81 -23.00 7.71 -26.36
C GLN A 81 -24.44 8.10 -26.70
N THR A 82 -24.72 9.38 -26.64
CA THR A 82 -25.99 9.92 -27.15
C THR A 82 -26.08 9.50 -28.62
N PRO A 83 -27.15 8.79 -29.01
CA PRO A 83 -27.30 8.44 -30.43
C PRO A 83 -27.26 9.70 -31.27
N LEU A 84 -26.43 9.67 -32.30
CA LEU A 84 -26.27 10.74 -33.27
C LEU A 84 -27.66 11.09 -33.86
N PRO A 85 -28.10 12.35 -33.80
CA PRO A 85 -29.40 12.73 -34.39
C PRO A 85 -29.39 12.37 -35.87
N THR A 86 -30.43 11.67 -36.31
CA THR A 86 -30.70 11.40 -37.72
C THR A 86 -30.84 12.74 -38.47
N PRO A 87 -30.08 12.97 -39.57
CA PRO A 87 -30.19 14.21 -40.30
C PRO A 87 -31.57 14.35 -40.93
N GLU A 88 -32.29 15.41 -40.56
CA GLU A 88 -33.50 15.85 -41.30
C GLU A 88 -33.11 16.40 -42.66
N PRO A 89 -33.93 16.21 -43.71
CA PRO A 89 -33.66 16.78 -45.04
C PRO A 89 -33.83 18.26 -45.01
N VAL A 90 -32.74 19.01 -45.13
CA VAL A 90 -32.71 20.46 -45.20
C VAL A 90 -32.99 20.90 -46.65
N GLY A 91 -34.04 21.68 -46.80
CA GLY A 91 -34.36 22.37 -48.05
C GLY A 91 -33.26 23.32 -48.52
N ALA A 92 -33.11 23.48 -49.81
CA ALA A 92 -32.09 24.26 -50.48
C ALA A 92 -32.07 25.72 -50.00
N VAL A 93 -30.91 26.22 -49.53
CA VAL A 93 -30.64 27.61 -49.17
C VAL A 93 -29.39 28.08 -49.94
N PRO A 94 -29.33 29.33 -50.38
CA PRO A 94 -28.39 29.81 -51.40
C PRO A 94 -26.96 29.93 -50.89
N THR A 95 -26.06 29.81 -51.85
CA THR A 95 -24.61 29.94 -51.84
C THR A 95 -24.10 31.01 -50.85
N SER A 96 -23.42 30.58 -49.83
CA SER A 96 -22.66 31.44 -48.95
C SER A 96 -21.19 31.00 -48.95
N HIS A 97 -20.31 31.99 -48.88
CA HIS A 97 -18.86 31.94 -48.92
C HIS A 97 -18.22 30.68 -48.30
N ALA A 98 -17.27 30.08 -49.01
CA ALA A 98 -16.47 28.98 -48.54
C ALA A 98 -15.71 29.36 -47.24
N THR A 99 -16.23 28.93 -46.10
CA THR A 99 -15.50 28.90 -44.84
C THR A 99 -14.32 27.93 -45.03
N PRO A 100 -13.06 28.28 -44.65
CA PRO A 100 -11.96 27.39 -44.78
C PRO A 100 -12.27 26.09 -44.01
N THR A 101 -12.38 25.00 -44.74
CA THR A 101 -12.56 23.68 -44.14
C THR A 101 -11.37 23.41 -43.25
N ALA A 102 -11.57 23.32 -41.92
CA ALA A 102 -10.55 22.97 -40.99
C ALA A 102 -9.96 21.60 -41.39
N THR A 103 -8.67 21.57 -41.68
CA THR A 103 -7.96 20.33 -41.97
C THR A 103 -8.17 19.39 -40.78
N PRO A 104 -8.70 18.18 -40.99
CA PRO A 104 -8.91 17.24 -39.86
C PRO A 104 -7.60 16.97 -39.16
N THR A 105 -7.52 17.27 -37.84
CA THR A 105 -6.39 16.93 -37.01
C THR A 105 -6.25 15.40 -37.04
N PRO A 106 -5.08 14.86 -37.39
CA PRO A 106 -4.86 13.41 -37.39
C PRO A 106 -5.24 12.82 -36.04
N PRO A 107 -5.88 11.64 -35.98
CA PRO A 107 -6.22 11.00 -34.73
C PRO A 107 -4.94 10.71 -33.93
N LEU A 108 -4.94 10.99 -32.63
CA LEU A 108 -3.83 10.70 -31.73
C LEU A 108 -3.51 9.20 -31.78
N ARG A 109 -2.26 8.87 -32.11
CA ARG A 109 -1.81 7.49 -32.18
C ARG A 109 -1.46 6.96 -30.80
N ARG A 110 -2.00 5.80 -30.41
CA ARG A 110 -1.56 5.07 -29.22
C ARG A 110 -0.16 4.49 -29.47
N VAL A 111 0.76 4.79 -28.56
CA VAL A 111 2.14 4.28 -28.58
C VAL A 111 2.41 3.71 -27.21
N PRO A 112 2.87 2.44 -27.12
CA PRO A 112 3.26 1.85 -25.84
C PRO A 112 4.33 2.69 -25.14
N VAL A 113 4.21 2.77 -23.82
CA VAL A 113 5.14 3.46 -22.93
C VAL A 113 5.83 2.42 -22.04
N ASP A 114 7.16 2.54 -21.95
CA ASP A 114 8.00 1.83 -20.97
C ASP A 114 8.99 2.86 -20.43
N MET A 115 8.79 3.29 -19.18
CA MET A 115 9.58 4.37 -18.61
C MET A 115 9.89 4.18 -17.13
N THR A 116 11.02 4.72 -16.68
CA THR A 116 11.36 4.94 -15.29
C THR A 116 12.00 6.31 -15.09
N ILE A 117 11.76 6.94 -13.96
CA ILE A 117 12.41 8.19 -13.57
C ILE A 117 13.74 7.96 -12.81
N VAL A 118 14.05 6.72 -12.45
CA VAL A 118 15.25 6.34 -11.72
C VAL A 118 16.16 5.52 -12.62
N ARG A 119 17.41 5.95 -12.77
CA ARG A 119 18.41 5.24 -13.59
C ARG A 119 19.08 4.10 -12.82
N ASP A 120 19.40 4.37 -11.55
CA ASP A 120 20.03 3.41 -10.64
C ASP A 120 19.14 3.24 -9.41
N HIS A 121 18.32 2.19 -9.43
CA HIS A 121 17.39 1.90 -8.34
C HIS A 121 18.13 1.51 -7.05
N GLN A 122 19.30 0.90 -7.16
CA GLN A 122 20.10 0.51 -6.00
C GLN A 122 20.65 1.74 -5.25
N ALA A 123 21.03 2.79 -5.97
CA ALA A 123 21.58 4.01 -5.37
C ALA A 123 20.56 4.80 -4.52
N VAL A 124 19.25 4.62 -4.78
CA VAL A 124 18.18 5.31 -4.06
C VAL A 124 17.41 4.40 -3.11
N PHE A 125 17.76 3.13 -3.08
CA PHE A 125 17.06 2.12 -2.30
C PHE A 125 17.46 2.15 -0.83
N SER A 126 16.45 1.99 0.04
CA SER A 126 16.61 1.78 1.48
C SER A 126 15.72 0.64 1.94
N SER A 127 16.32 -0.44 2.49
CA SER A 127 15.57 -1.45 3.19
C SER A 127 15.06 -0.89 4.52
N GLN A 128 13.85 -1.26 4.91
CA GLN A 128 13.33 -0.88 6.23
C GLN A 128 14.14 -1.52 7.37
N LEU A 129 14.48 -0.72 8.38
CA LEU A 129 15.32 -1.18 9.49
C LEU A 129 14.60 -2.18 10.40
N THR A 130 13.30 -2.00 10.62
CA THR A 130 12.45 -2.90 11.41
C THR A 130 11.23 -3.33 10.64
N GLU A 131 10.45 -4.27 11.18
CA GLU A 131 9.26 -4.84 10.51
C GLU A 131 8.12 -3.83 10.29
N LYS A 132 8.11 -2.70 11.03
CA LYS A 132 7.04 -1.68 10.95
C LYS A 132 7.44 -0.42 10.18
N LEU A 133 8.67 -0.32 9.68
CA LEU A 133 9.20 0.90 9.07
C LEU A 133 9.08 0.97 7.54
N CYS A 134 8.16 0.20 6.93
CA CYS A 134 7.98 0.23 5.48
C CYS A 134 7.61 1.63 4.95
N ALA A 135 6.73 2.34 5.63
CA ALA A 135 6.34 3.70 5.24
C ALA A 135 7.46 4.72 5.45
N VAL A 136 8.24 4.57 6.53
CA VAL A 136 9.42 5.40 6.78
C VAL A 136 10.46 5.22 5.69
N ALA A 137 10.82 3.96 5.38
CA ALA A 137 11.76 3.65 4.31
C ALA A 137 11.23 4.06 2.93
N GLY A 138 9.92 3.90 2.68
CA GLY A 138 9.27 4.40 1.46
C GLY A 138 9.38 5.92 1.34
N THR A 139 9.10 6.66 2.41
CA THR A 139 9.26 8.12 2.48
C THR A 139 10.71 8.53 2.25
N GLN A 140 11.67 7.84 2.90
CA GLN A 140 13.10 8.03 2.69
C GLN A 140 13.49 7.86 1.23
N MET A 141 13.05 6.80 0.57
CA MET A 141 13.35 6.54 -0.84
C MET A 141 12.77 7.63 -1.75
N VAL A 142 11.54 8.11 -1.51
CA VAL A 142 10.97 9.26 -2.24
C VAL A 142 11.84 10.49 -2.07
N LEU A 143 12.22 10.84 -0.84
CA LEU A 143 13.09 11.99 -0.56
C LEU A 143 14.47 11.84 -1.22
N THR A 144 15.05 10.64 -1.19
CA THR A 144 16.34 10.35 -1.84
C THR A 144 16.26 10.53 -3.36
N ILE A 145 15.21 10.04 -4.01
CA ILE A 145 14.97 10.22 -5.46
C ILE A 145 14.86 11.72 -5.81
N LEU A 146 14.25 12.51 -4.93
CA LEU A 146 14.07 13.94 -5.13
C LEU A 146 15.30 14.79 -4.73
N GLY A 147 16.38 14.16 -4.24
CA GLY A 147 17.59 14.88 -3.75
C GLY A 147 17.40 15.62 -2.44
N LEU A 148 16.38 15.26 -1.66
CA LEU A 148 16.01 15.86 -0.37
C LEU A 148 16.38 14.97 0.83
N GLY A 149 17.01 13.83 0.59
CA GLY A 149 17.40 12.85 1.58
C GLY A 149 18.53 11.96 1.07
N ASN A 150 18.81 10.90 1.80
CA ASN A 150 19.82 9.91 1.45
C ASN A 150 19.42 8.51 1.94
N PRO A 151 20.02 7.40 1.42
CA PRO A 151 19.62 6.04 1.77
C PRO A 151 20.28 5.50 3.06
N SER A 152 20.72 6.37 3.98
CA SER A 152 21.39 5.93 5.21
C SER A 152 20.41 5.49 6.29
N ALA A 153 20.88 4.62 7.20
CA ALA A 153 20.13 4.21 8.38
C ALA A 153 19.88 5.38 9.35
N GLU A 154 20.81 6.31 9.44
CA GLU A 154 20.69 7.51 10.28
C GLU A 154 19.52 8.38 9.83
N PHE A 155 19.35 8.57 8.51
CA PHE A 155 18.24 9.36 7.99
C PHE A 155 16.89 8.62 8.17
N GLN A 156 16.86 7.29 8.09
CA GLN A 156 15.66 6.53 8.40
C GLN A 156 15.28 6.66 9.88
N ASN A 157 16.26 6.59 10.80
CA ASN A 157 16.05 6.80 12.23
C ASN A 157 15.61 8.23 12.55
N GLU A 158 16.14 9.24 11.85
CA GLU A 158 15.68 10.62 11.96
C GLU A 158 14.20 10.76 11.61
N LEU A 159 13.79 10.22 10.45
CA LEU A 159 12.38 10.19 10.04
C LEU A 159 11.50 9.49 11.07
N GLU A 160 11.92 8.32 11.60
CA GLU A 160 11.20 7.57 12.61
C GLU A 160 11.04 8.39 13.90
N SER A 161 12.09 9.09 14.33
CA SER A 161 12.06 9.88 15.58
C SER A 161 11.02 11.01 15.56
N ARG A 162 10.64 11.47 14.37
CA ARG A 162 9.65 12.54 14.16
C ARG A 162 8.24 12.07 13.94
N ILE A 163 7.97 10.77 14.05
CA ILE A 163 6.68 10.15 13.72
C ILE A 163 5.49 10.83 14.42
N GLY A 164 5.66 11.27 15.68
CA GLY A 164 4.61 11.92 16.46
C GLY A 164 4.23 13.33 16.00
N GLU A 165 5.00 13.93 15.06
CA GLU A 165 4.72 15.25 14.51
C GLU A 165 3.62 15.21 13.46
N TRP A 166 3.35 14.04 12.84
CA TRP A 166 2.44 13.90 11.72
C TRP A 166 1.12 13.26 12.13
N GLU A 167 0.06 13.71 11.50
CA GLU A 167 -1.30 13.21 11.74
C GLU A 167 -1.46 11.75 11.33
N ALA A 168 -2.24 11.02 12.10
CA ALA A 168 -2.60 9.63 11.81
C ALA A 168 -1.37 8.76 11.47
N TRP A 169 -0.28 8.99 12.19
CA TRP A 169 0.94 8.21 12.00
C TRP A 169 0.72 6.69 12.20
N ASP A 170 -0.23 6.31 13.04
CA ASP A 170 -0.64 4.94 13.33
C ASP A 170 -1.77 4.42 12.42
N ASP A 171 -2.20 5.21 11.43
CA ASP A 171 -3.29 4.89 10.51
C ASP A 171 -2.86 3.97 9.36
N SER A 172 -2.30 2.83 9.68
CA SER A 172 -2.07 1.74 8.74
C SER A 172 -2.65 0.45 9.28
N HIS A 173 -2.78 -0.56 8.40
CA HIS A 173 -3.30 -1.87 8.79
C HIS A 173 -2.51 -2.54 9.93
N ASN A 174 -1.23 -2.31 10.01
CA ASN A 174 -0.32 -2.92 10.99
C ASN A 174 0.15 -1.97 12.10
N GLY A 175 -0.45 -0.76 12.21
CA GLY A 175 -0.08 0.26 13.19
C GLY A 175 1.23 1.00 12.87
N GLY A 176 1.68 0.95 11.60
CA GLY A 176 2.76 1.80 11.10
C GLY A 176 2.21 3.15 10.57
N TRP A 177 3.06 3.91 9.88
CA TRP A 177 2.64 5.19 9.32
C TRP A 177 1.48 5.05 8.35
N GLY A 178 0.46 5.88 8.53
CA GLY A 178 -0.64 6.03 7.60
C GLY A 178 -0.28 6.89 6.38
N PRO A 179 -1.14 6.88 5.35
CA PRO A 179 -0.90 7.65 4.13
C PRO A 179 -0.84 9.17 4.36
N ALA A 180 -1.57 9.71 5.35
CA ALA A 180 -1.52 11.12 5.70
C ALA A 180 -0.15 11.50 6.28
N ALA A 181 0.38 10.70 7.19
CA ALA A 181 1.72 10.91 7.76
C ALA A 181 2.81 10.89 6.67
N ILE A 182 2.72 9.99 5.69
CA ILE A 182 3.64 9.97 4.54
C ILE A 182 3.60 11.31 3.79
N ALA A 183 2.38 11.81 3.45
CA ALA A 183 2.23 13.05 2.72
C ALA A 183 2.76 14.27 3.50
N GLN A 184 2.52 14.33 4.82
CA GLN A 184 3.01 15.40 5.68
C GLN A 184 4.53 15.35 5.84
N ALA A 185 5.10 14.18 6.09
CA ALA A 185 6.55 13.99 6.17
C ALA A 185 7.24 14.46 4.89
N LEU A 186 6.73 14.05 3.73
CA LEU A 186 7.25 14.51 2.44
C LEU A 186 7.22 16.04 2.32
N ALA A 187 6.12 16.67 2.74
CA ALA A 187 5.98 18.13 2.68
C ALA A 187 6.96 18.86 3.61
N ASP A 188 7.17 18.36 4.83
CA ASP A 188 8.09 18.93 5.83
C ASP A 188 9.53 18.86 5.39
N TYR A 189 9.91 17.80 4.67
CA TYR A 189 11.23 17.66 4.06
C TYR A 189 11.35 18.35 2.69
N GLY A 190 10.34 19.15 2.28
CA GLY A 190 10.40 19.98 1.08
C GLY A 190 9.76 19.36 -0.17
N ALA A 191 9.37 18.10 -0.14
CA ALA A 191 8.64 17.44 -1.24
C ALA A 191 7.14 17.81 -1.22
N LYS A 192 6.83 19.08 -1.46
CA LYS A 192 5.45 19.59 -1.42
C LYS A 192 4.59 19.07 -2.56
N GLY A 193 3.27 19.02 -2.33
CA GLY A 193 2.26 18.67 -3.34
C GLY A 193 2.02 17.17 -3.47
N TYR A 194 2.34 16.37 -2.48
CA TYR A 194 1.86 15.01 -2.36
C TYR A 194 0.50 14.96 -1.68
N GLU A 195 -0.42 14.20 -2.24
CA GLU A 195 -1.80 14.06 -1.76
C GLU A 195 -2.17 12.59 -1.59
N VAL A 196 -2.94 12.30 -0.54
CA VAL A 196 -3.57 10.99 -0.37
C VAL A 196 -4.78 10.92 -1.29
N ARG A 197 -4.86 9.88 -2.12
CA ARG A 197 -6.02 9.61 -2.96
C ARG A 197 -6.50 8.18 -2.80
N ALA A 198 -7.82 8.02 -2.73
CA ALA A 198 -8.49 6.74 -2.60
C ALA A 198 -9.42 6.49 -3.79
N TYR A 199 -9.38 5.27 -4.34
CA TYR A 199 -10.08 4.88 -5.55
C TYR A 199 -10.92 3.63 -5.33
N GLN A 200 -12.13 3.61 -5.84
CA GLN A 200 -12.96 2.40 -5.83
C GLN A 200 -12.48 1.36 -6.85
N VAL A 201 -11.83 1.81 -7.92
CA VAL A 201 -11.39 0.98 -9.04
C VAL A 201 -9.87 0.97 -9.14
N ARG A 202 -9.26 -0.24 -9.04
CA ARG A 202 -7.80 -0.42 -9.13
C ARG A 202 -7.23 0.19 -10.41
N GLY A 203 -7.82 -0.10 -11.57
CA GLY A 203 -7.34 0.40 -12.85
C GLY A 203 -7.29 1.93 -12.93
N GLN A 204 -8.19 2.63 -12.25
CA GLN A 204 -8.16 4.09 -12.16
C GLN A 204 -6.99 4.55 -11.28
N ALA A 205 -6.82 3.95 -10.09
CA ALA A 205 -5.68 4.25 -9.21
C ALA A 205 -4.34 4.08 -9.94
N LEU A 206 -4.19 2.99 -10.69
CA LEU A 206 -2.97 2.69 -11.44
C LEU A 206 -2.73 3.70 -12.58
N ARG A 207 -3.76 4.08 -13.33
CA ARG A 207 -3.63 5.10 -14.39
C ARG A 207 -3.28 6.47 -13.83
N ASP A 208 -3.94 6.89 -12.77
CA ASP A 208 -3.69 8.19 -12.15
C ASP A 208 -2.29 8.26 -11.53
N ALA A 209 -1.82 7.16 -10.93
CA ALA A 209 -0.45 7.02 -10.45
C ALA A 209 0.57 7.17 -11.59
N ALA A 210 0.39 6.45 -12.70
CA ALA A 210 1.24 6.54 -13.88
C ALA A 210 1.21 7.95 -14.52
N ALA A 211 0.02 8.54 -14.63
CA ALA A 211 -0.15 9.90 -15.14
C ALA A 211 0.49 10.95 -14.21
N ALA A 212 0.41 10.79 -12.90
CA ALA A 212 1.06 11.68 -11.94
C ALA A 212 2.58 11.63 -12.07
N LEU A 213 3.16 10.42 -12.12
CA LEU A 213 4.59 10.22 -12.34
C LEU A 213 5.05 10.85 -13.65
N THR A 214 4.32 10.66 -14.75
CA THR A 214 4.67 11.25 -16.05
C THR A 214 4.62 12.77 -16.03
N ARG A 215 3.58 13.36 -15.45
CA ARG A 215 3.42 14.82 -15.41
C ARG A 215 4.43 15.51 -14.52
N THR A 216 4.81 14.89 -13.42
CA THR A 216 5.62 15.54 -12.38
C THR A 216 7.08 15.14 -12.38
N GLY A 217 7.42 13.99 -12.99
CA GLY A 217 8.73 13.39 -12.87
C GLY A 217 9.07 12.94 -11.44
N LYS A 218 8.07 12.78 -10.57
CA LYS A 218 8.24 12.41 -9.15
C LYS A 218 7.66 11.03 -8.87
N PRO A 219 8.26 10.23 -7.95
CA PRO A 219 7.76 8.90 -7.60
C PRO A 219 6.39 8.96 -6.93
N VAL A 220 5.66 7.87 -6.99
CA VAL A 220 4.36 7.69 -6.35
C VAL A 220 4.48 6.62 -5.26
N VAL A 221 3.77 6.79 -4.15
CA VAL A 221 3.69 5.78 -3.09
C VAL A 221 2.40 4.99 -3.24
N LEU A 222 2.52 3.68 -3.35
CA LEU A 222 1.41 2.72 -3.36
C LEU A 222 1.30 2.06 -1.99
N LEU A 223 0.07 1.77 -1.54
CA LEU A 223 -0.19 1.08 -0.27
C LEU A 223 -0.72 -0.35 -0.55
N PRO A 224 0.16 -1.32 -0.84
CA PRO A 224 -0.22 -2.71 -1.05
C PRO A 224 -0.61 -3.42 0.26
N TRP A 225 -1.02 -4.70 0.15
CA TRP A 225 -1.29 -5.61 1.27
C TRP A 225 -2.29 -5.05 2.29
N TRP A 226 -3.45 -4.58 1.82
CA TRP A 226 -4.49 -3.93 2.63
C TRP A 226 -4.02 -2.62 3.31
N GLY A 227 -2.97 -1.97 2.79
CA GLY A 227 -2.33 -0.83 3.43
C GLY A 227 -1.34 -1.20 4.53
N ALA A 228 -1.02 -2.49 4.68
CA ALA A 228 -0.02 -2.95 5.64
C ALA A 228 1.43 -2.74 5.16
N HIS A 229 1.60 -2.31 3.91
CA HIS A 229 2.92 -2.13 3.32
C HIS A 229 2.99 -0.91 2.41
N THR A 230 4.20 -0.54 2.03
CA THR A 230 4.48 0.63 1.20
C THR A 230 5.41 0.23 0.06
N TRP A 231 5.03 0.56 -1.18
CA TRP A 231 5.92 0.49 -2.34
C TRP A 231 6.14 1.89 -2.92
N VAL A 232 7.35 2.15 -3.41
CA VAL A 232 7.65 3.37 -4.16
C VAL A 232 7.70 3.04 -5.64
N MET A 233 6.73 3.54 -6.40
CA MET A 233 6.66 3.41 -7.84
C MET A 233 7.60 4.42 -8.50
N THR A 234 8.50 3.93 -9.34
CA THR A 234 9.53 4.71 -10.04
C THR A 234 9.34 4.73 -11.55
N GLY A 235 8.44 3.93 -12.08
CA GLY A 235 8.17 3.81 -13.52
C GLY A 235 7.01 2.87 -13.80
N TYR A 236 6.65 2.74 -15.09
CA TYR A 236 5.54 1.88 -15.51
C TYR A 236 5.66 1.44 -16.96
N ARG A 237 4.89 0.40 -17.31
CA ARG A 237 4.57 0.04 -18.70
C ARG A 237 3.08 0.22 -18.97
N ALA A 238 2.75 0.76 -20.14
CA ALA A 238 1.37 0.95 -20.57
C ALA A 238 1.24 0.79 -22.10
N ASP A 239 0.03 0.53 -22.59
CA ASP A 239 -0.27 0.46 -24.01
C ASP A 239 -0.36 1.84 -24.68
N ALA A 240 -0.48 2.90 -23.88
CA ALA A 240 -0.48 4.29 -24.32
C ALA A 240 -0.10 5.24 -23.17
N ASP A 241 0.21 6.49 -23.47
CA ASP A 241 0.45 7.53 -22.46
C ASP A 241 -0.83 7.83 -21.66
N PRO A 242 -0.85 7.55 -20.33
CA PRO A 242 -2.03 7.77 -19.49
C PRO A 242 -2.37 9.25 -19.25
N THR A 243 -1.48 10.17 -19.60
CA THR A 243 -1.79 11.62 -19.57
C THR A 243 -2.63 12.08 -20.75
N VAL A 244 -2.60 11.32 -21.84
CA VAL A 244 -3.31 11.57 -23.10
C VAL A 244 -4.54 10.66 -23.23
N PHE A 245 -4.35 9.37 -22.93
CA PHE A 245 -5.39 8.34 -23.08
C PHE A 245 -5.92 7.92 -21.70
N ARG A 246 -7.09 8.42 -21.33
CA ARG A 246 -7.74 8.12 -20.04
C ARG A 246 -8.09 6.63 -19.86
N ASP A 247 -8.17 5.89 -20.94
CA ASP A 247 -8.42 4.45 -21.00
C ASP A 247 -7.15 3.62 -21.19
N ALA A 248 -5.96 4.21 -21.03
CA ALA A 248 -4.70 3.52 -21.14
C ALA A 248 -4.65 2.32 -20.17
N HIS A 249 -4.24 1.17 -20.69
CA HIS A 249 -4.05 -0.04 -19.89
C HIS A 249 -2.65 -0.06 -19.30
N ILE A 250 -2.55 -0.08 -17.98
CA ILE A 250 -1.28 -0.18 -17.26
C ILE A 250 -0.90 -1.65 -17.13
N GLY A 251 0.23 -2.02 -17.74
CA GLY A 251 0.75 -3.39 -17.73
C GLY A 251 1.51 -3.74 -16.45
N GLY A 252 1.94 -2.75 -15.67
CA GLY A 252 2.64 -2.93 -14.40
C GLY A 252 3.54 -1.74 -14.06
N PHE A 253 4.25 -1.85 -12.93
CA PHE A 253 5.11 -0.81 -12.39
C PHE A 253 6.51 -1.30 -12.04
N TYR A 254 7.48 -0.40 -12.17
CA TYR A 254 8.80 -0.55 -11.54
C TYR A 254 8.71 -0.03 -10.12
N ILE A 255 9.06 -0.86 -9.14
CA ILE A 255 8.92 -0.54 -7.72
C ILE A 255 10.24 -0.62 -6.95
N LEU A 256 10.25 0.06 -5.81
CA LEU A 256 11.17 -0.18 -4.71
C LEU A 256 10.35 -0.73 -3.54
N ASP A 257 10.64 -1.96 -3.15
CA ASP A 257 10.00 -2.63 -2.02
C ASP A 257 10.92 -2.56 -0.79
N PRO A 258 10.60 -1.75 0.24
CA PRO A 258 11.45 -1.61 1.42
C PRO A 258 11.58 -2.91 2.23
N TRP A 259 10.76 -3.93 1.98
CA TRP A 259 10.89 -5.24 2.62
C TRP A 259 12.10 -6.03 2.12
N TYR A 260 12.59 -5.74 0.91
CA TYR A 260 13.76 -6.42 0.34
C TYR A 260 15.01 -6.26 1.22
N PRO A 261 15.81 -7.33 1.45
CA PRO A 261 15.72 -8.67 0.87
C PRO A 261 14.97 -9.71 1.75
N ARG A 262 14.02 -9.28 2.56
CA ARG A 262 13.31 -10.15 3.51
C ARG A 262 12.24 -11.00 2.83
N ILE A 263 11.81 -12.04 3.51
CA ILE A 263 10.73 -12.93 3.07
C ILE A 263 9.55 -12.78 4.02
N SER A 264 8.39 -12.43 3.48
CA SER A 264 7.15 -12.41 4.24
C SER A 264 6.54 -13.80 4.30
N SER A 265 6.09 -14.21 5.49
CA SER A 265 5.34 -15.47 5.66
C SER A 265 3.96 -15.47 5.00
N ILE A 266 3.46 -14.29 4.61
CA ILE A 266 2.12 -14.10 4.01
C ILE A 266 2.24 -13.85 2.51
N TRP A 267 3.18 -12.98 2.10
CA TRP A 267 3.29 -12.43 0.75
C TRP A 267 4.43 -13.04 -0.06
N GLY A 268 5.30 -13.82 0.60
CA GLY A 268 6.45 -14.44 -0.04
C GLY A 268 7.70 -13.57 -0.05
N PRO A 269 8.65 -13.86 -0.94
CA PRO A 269 9.86 -13.07 -1.13
C PRO A 269 9.51 -11.66 -1.58
N SER A 270 10.29 -10.68 -1.11
CA SER A 270 10.25 -9.31 -1.62
C SER A 270 11.10 -9.17 -2.86
N ASP A 271 10.82 -8.14 -3.64
CA ASP A 271 11.43 -7.93 -4.93
C ASP A 271 12.67 -7.02 -4.85
N PRO A 272 13.71 -7.30 -5.65
CA PRO A 272 14.89 -6.44 -5.70
C PRO A 272 14.54 -5.03 -6.22
N PRO A 273 15.34 -4.01 -5.85
CA PRO A 273 15.08 -2.63 -6.24
C PRO A 273 14.93 -2.45 -7.76
N GLY A 274 13.82 -1.86 -8.17
CA GLY A 274 13.48 -1.63 -9.56
C GLY A 274 12.87 -2.84 -10.28
N ASN A 275 12.44 -3.87 -9.56
CA ASN A 275 11.70 -4.97 -10.15
C ASN A 275 10.41 -4.47 -10.82
N PHE A 276 10.00 -5.17 -11.87
CA PHE A 276 8.77 -4.88 -12.59
C PHE A 276 7.63 -5.79 -12.09
N GLU A 277 6.71 -5.20 -11.35
CA GLU A 277 5.47 -5.84 -10.92
C GLU A 277 4.45 -5.78 -12.05
N ASP A 278 4.16 -6.92 -12.67
CA ASP A 278 3.20 -7.01 -13.76
C ASP A 278 1.73 -6.88 -13.29
N ALA A 279 0.81 -6.90 -14.25
CA ALA A 279 -0.62 -6.76 -13.96
C ALA A 279 -1.17 -7.87 -13.03
N ALA A 280 -0.61 -9.10 -13.08
CA ALA A 280 -1.03 -10.20 -12.23
C ALA A 280 -0.53 -9.99 -10.79
N GLU A 281 0.71 -9.53 -10.62
CA GLU A 281 1.29 -9.19 -9.33
C GLU A 281 0.65 -7.96 -8.71
N MET A 282 0.38 -6.92 -9.51
CA MET A 282 -0.40 -5.77 -9.07
C MET A 282 -1.82 -6.17 -8.63
N LYS A 283 -2.44 -7.15 -9.28
CA LYS A 283 -3.74 -7.68 -8.86
C LYS A 283 -3.67 -8.40 -7.52
N ARG A 284 -2.61 -9.14 -7.25
CA ARG A 284 -2.38 -9.92 -6.05
C ARG A 284 -2.01 -9.04 -4.86
N ASN A 285 -1.14 -8.06 -5.06
CA ASN A 285 -0.50 -7.29 -4.00
C ASN A 285 -1.17 -5.93 -3.74
N PHE A 286 -1.52 -5.16 -4.78
CA PHE A 286 -2.21 -3.87 -4.63
C PHE A 286 -3.71 -4.11 -4.51
N ILE A 287 -4.12 -4.42 -3.28
CA ILE A 287 -5.50 -4.72 -2.89
C ILE A 287 -6.08 -3.60 -2.04
N ARG A 288 -7.40 -3.65 -1.77
CA ARG A 288 -8.11 -2.58 -1.07
C ARG A 288 -7.53 -2.35 0.32
N TRP A 289 -7.25 -1.10 0.63
CA TRP A 289 -6.81 -0.66 1.94
C TRP A 289 -7.89 -0.97 2.98
N SER A 290 -7.50 -1.39 4.16
CA SER A 290 -8.42 -1.73 5.22
C SER A 290 -7.76 -1.55 6.58
N ARG A 291 -8.49 -0.93 7.49
CA ARG A 291 -8.12 -0.84 8.90
C ARG A 291 -9.06 -1.69 9.73
N PRO A 292 -8.57 -2.35 10.80
CA PRO A 292 -9.43 -3.19 11.66
C PRO A 292 -10.64 -2.47 12.22
N GLU A 293 -10.57 -1.14 12.40
CA GLU A 293 -11.57 -0.35 13.12
C GLU A 293 -12.40 0.61 12.25
N GLY A 294 -12.11 0.69 10.95
CA GLY A 294 -12.85 1.59 10.06
C GLY A 294 -12.79 3.06 10.46
N ALA A 295 -11.69 3.51 11.09
CA ALA A 295 -11.56 4.87 11.60
C ALA A 295 -11.53 5.93 10.48
N TYR A 296 -11.24 5.52 9.25
CA TYR A 296 -11.16 6.39 8.07
C TYR A 296 -12.01 5.84 6.92
N PRO A 297 -13.34 6.02 6.97
CA PRO A 297 -14.29 5.45 6.01
C PRO A 297 -14.10 5.98 4.58
N ASP A 298 -13.44 7.11 4.41
CA ASP A 298 -13.07 7.71 3.13
C ASP A 298 -11.90 6.98 2.43
N ARG A 299 -11.26 6.03 3.09
CA ARG A 299 -10.15 5.22 2.60
C ARG A 299 -10.40 3.72 2.69
N ASP A 300 -11.09 3.28 3.71
CA ASP A 300 -11.39 1.87 3.94
C ASP A 300 -12.16 1.26 2.74
N GLY A 301 -11.72 0.10 2.30
CA GLY A 301 -12.26 -0.58 1.15
C GLY A 301 -11.84 -0.02 -0.21
N MET A 302 -10.91 0.94 -0.27
CA MET A 302 -10.43 1.59 -1.49
C MET A 302 -8.97 1.26 -1.79
N PHE A 303 -8.53 1.56 -3.02
CA PHE A 303 -7.14 1.50 -3.44
C PHE A 303 -6.48 2.83 -3.13
N VAL A 304 -5.54 2.85 -2.18
CA VAL A 304 -4.95 4.08 -1.65
C VAL A 304 -3.55 4.30 -2.19
N VAL A 305 -3.28 5.53 -2.60
CA VAL A 305 -1.98 5.99 -3.09
C VAL A 305 -1.65 7.36 -2.49
N VAL A 306 -0.36 7.68 -2.38
CA VAL A 306 0.12 9.04 -2.12
C VAL A 306 0.86 9.50 -3.36
N LEU A 307 0.31 10.48 -4.07
CA LEU A 307 0.81 10.88 -5.37
C LEU A 307 1.10 12.38 -5.47
N PRO A 308 2.12 12.77 -6.28
CA PRO A 308 2.44 14.17 -6.52
C PRO A 308 1.42 14.81 -7.47
N THR A 309 1.05 16.07 -7.18
CA THR A 309 0.10 16.85 -8.00
C THR A 309 0.79 17.96 -8.77
N ARG A 310 2.04 18.29 -8.42
CA ARG A 310 2.84 19.36 -9.04
C ARG A 310 4.35 19.12 -8.81
#